data_37beb38bd90465918bdbe9fbf3108874
#
_entry.id   37beb38bd90465918bdbe9fbf3108874
#
_cell.length_a   1.000
_cell.length_b   1.000
_cell.length_c   1.000
_cell.angle_alpha   90.00
_cell.angle_beta   90.00
_cell.angle_gamma   90.00
#
_symmetry.space_group_name_H-M   'P 1'
#
loop_
_entity.id
_entity.type
_entity.pdbx_description
1 polymer ?
#
loop_
_entity_poly.entity_id
_entity_poly.type
_entity_poly.pdbx_seq_one_letter_code
_entity_poly.pdbx_strand_id
1 'polypeptide(L)'
;MAGCCDSQASHCFCATPQELCKPEEAGREKRRKSEANMQKAFGKKSIIFLFVFPAFLIYTLFVIVSIVWAGYYSFFDWSGVGEKAFIGLKNYVDLLAGDDIFRSTVWHTIVYTIINVLIQVFGGLLFAILLSRVKKGRVTLQTLYYVPVVISSVAICQIFSKLLSVTPTGVVNQLLSLFNPALKVMEWTSNPSISLYVTAFVEGYKYLGLYMVIFYAALIGVPDELGEAALIDGASHFQEYLYVKIPYIKPVIIANCLLVLNGSLRSFEFSYLLTHGGPGNASELMTTYMYKQAFTSMKYGYGSSVAIMIVIICMVVGLVFRKITGEGAEE
;
A
#
# COMPACT_ATOMS: atom_id res chain seq x y z
N MET A 1 -20.79 -0.49 55.89
CA MET A 1 -21.84 0.37 56.46
C MET A 1 -23.11 0.05 55.71
N ALA A 2 -23.89 -0.81 56.20
CA ALA A 2 -24.95 -0.57 57.16
C ALA A 2 -26.27 -0.15 56.45
N GLY A 3 -27.23 -1.06 56.52
CA GLY A 3 -28.61 -0.70 56.49
C GLY A 3 -29.46 -1.38 55.46
N CYS A 4 -30.02 -2.52 55.86
CA CYS A 4 -31.42 -2.91 55.69
C CYS A 4 -31.61 -4.32 56.18
N CYS A 5 -31.81 -4.45 57.49
CA CYS A 5 -32.58 -5.51 58.10
C CYS A 5 -33.73 -4.84 58.84
N ASP A 6 -34.95 -4.95 58.35
CA ASP A 6 -36.12 -4.81 59.18
C ASP A 6 -37.18 -5.85 58.81
N SER A 7 -37.46 -6.61 59.80
CA SER A 7 -38.68 -7.32 60.20
C SER A 7 -39.61 -7.89 59.11
N GLN A 8 -39.54 -9.19 58.89
CA GLN A 8 -40.59 -10.17 59.22
C GLN A 8 -40.08 -11.58 58.90
N ALA A 9 -40.06 -12.38 59.96
CA ALA A 9 -39.65 -13.77 59.97
C ALA A 9 -40.50 -14.63 59.02
N SER A 10 -39.83 -15.39 58.14
CA SER A 10 -40.06 -16.80 57.86
C SER A 10 -39.18 -17.29 56.74
N HIS A 11 -38.25 -18.20 57.06
CA HIS A 11 -37.52 -19.10 56.15
C HIS A 11 -36.63 -18.47 55.08
N CYS A 12 -35.56 -17.80 55.47
CA CYS A 12 -34.38 -17.75 54.63
C CYS A 12 -33.60 -19.06 54.80
N PHE A 13 -33.82 -19.99 53.88
CA PHE A 13 -32.88 -21.09 53.61
C PHE A 13 -31.58 -20.50 53.13
N CYS A 14 -30.54 -20.44 53.95
CA CYS A 14 -29.21 -20.10 53.53
C CYS A 14 -28.71 -21.16 52.51
N ALA A 15 -28.85 -20.89 51.22
CA ALA A 15 -28.16 -21.68 50.22
C ALA A 15 -26.67 -21.54 50.46
N THR A 16 -25.99 -22.66 50.64
CA THR A 16 -24.55 -22.70 50.82
C THR A 16 -23.84 -22.10 49.60
N PRO A 17 -22.66 -21.44 49.74
CA PRO A 17 -21.92 -20.84 48.61
C PRO A 17 -21.65 -21.79 47.43
N GLN A 18 -21.78 -23.10 47.66
CA GLN A 18 -21.61 -24.14 46.61
C GLN A 18 -22.82 -24.28 45.67
N GLU A 19 -24.01 -23.84 46.03
CA GLU A 19 -25.21 -23.94 45.15
C GLU A 19 -25.33 -22.76 44.17
N LEU A 20 -24.73 -21.62 44.48
CA LEU A 20 -24.71 -20.44 43.61
C LEU A 20 -23.66 -20.52 42.47
N CYS A 21 -22.61 -21.37 42.61
CA CYS A 21 -21.57 -21.55 41.59
C CYS A 21 -21.93 -22.54 40.46
N LYS A 22 -22.90 -23.45 40.67
CA LYS A 22 -23.25 -24.49 39.68
C LYS A 22 -23.77 -23.99 38.33
N PRO A 23 -24.63 -22.95 38.25
CA PRO A 23 -25.11 -22.48 36.95
C PRO A 23 -24.05 -21.77 36.12
N GLU A 24 -23.05 -21.14 36.75
CA GLU A 24 -21.99 -20.41 36.04
C GLU A 24 -20.92 -21.36 35.48
N GLU A 25 -20.58 -22.42 36.22
CA GLU A 25 -19.68 -23.48 35.72
C GLU A 25 -20.29 -24.28 34.59
N ALA A 26 -21.59 -24.62 34.69
CA ALA A 26 -22.32 -25.30 33.62
C ALA A 26 -22.40 -24.43 32.31
N GLY A 27 -22.53 -23.12 32.48
CA GLY A 27 -22.48 -22.15 31.37
C GLY A 27 -21.11 -22.06 30.73
N ARG A 28 -20.03 -22.05 31.51
CA ARG A 28 -18.64 -22.05 31.04
C ARG A 28 -18.27 -23.37 30.37
N GLU A 29 -18.72 -24.49 30.87
CA GLU A 29 -18.49 -25.81 30.28
C GLU A 29 -19.23 -25.97 28.95
N LYS A 30 -20.48 -25.49 28.82
CA LYS A 30 -21.22 -25.45 27.56
C LYS A 30 -20.52 -24.55 26.51
N ARG A 31 -19.99 -23.37 26.91
CA ARG A 31 -19.22 -22.51 26.03
C ARG A 31 -17.92 -23.19 25.56
N ARG A 32 -17.14 -23.77 26.45
CA ARG A 32 -15.93 -24.53 26.12
C ARG A 32 -16.22 -25.71 25.19
N LYS A 33 -17.29 -26.48 25.40
CA LYS A 33 -17.71 -27.56 24.51
C LYS A 33 -18.16 -27.05 23.13
N SER A 34 -18.86 -25.91 23.09
CA SER A 34 -19.25 -25.24 21.85
C SER A 34 -18.02 -24.74 21.06
N GLU A 35 -17.08 -24.10 21.74
CA GLU A 35 -15.81 -23.62 21.12
C GLU A 35 -14.95 -24.78 20.64
N ALA A 36 -14.81 -25.86 21.41
CA ALA A 36 -14.09 -27.06 21.02
C ALA A 36 -14.75 -27.78 19.82
N ASN A 37 -16.09 -27.82 19.77
CA ASN A 37 -16.84 -28.39 18.67
C ASN A 37 -16.72 -27.50 17.40
N MET A 38 -16.73 -26.17 17.56
CA MET A 38 -16.49 -25.20 16.49
C MET A 38 -15.06 -25.34 15.94
N GLN A 39 -14.05 -25.41 16.79
CA GLN A 39 -12.65 -25.65 16.37
C GLN A 39 -12.48 -27.01 15.65
N LYS A 40 -13.12 -28.06 16.13
CA LYS A 40 -13.12 -29.36 15.45
C LYS A 40 -13.88 -29.32 14.12
N ALA A 41 -14.96 -28.57 14.02
CA ALA A 41 -15.70 -28.38 12.78
C ALA A 41 -14.86 -27.59 11.75
N PHE A 42 -14.27 -26.46 12.16
CA PHE A 42 -13.40 -25.65 11.30
C PHE A 42 -12.06 -26.34 10.95
N GLY A 43 -11.57 -27.28 11.77
CA GLY A 43 -10.39 -28.09 11.49
C GLY A 43 -10.59 -29.18 10.44
N LYS A 44 -11.83 -29.47 10.01
CA LYS A 44 -12.07 -30.45 8.95
C LYS A 44 -11.58 -29.90 7.59
N LYS A 45 -10.65 -30.61 6.94
CA LYS A 45 -10.08 -30.24 5.62
C LYS A 45 -11.16 -29.88 4.59
N SER A 46 -12.31 -30.59 4.60
CA SER A 46 -13.44 -30.31 3.71
C SER A 46 -14.08 -28.94 3.94
N ILE A 47 -14.17 -28.48 5.19
CA ILE A 47 -14.75 -27.17 5.51
C ILE A 47 -13.77 -26.05 5.12
N ILE A 48 -12.47 -26.22 5.43
CA ILE A 48 -11.42 -25.30 5.00
C ILE A 48 -11.42 -25.18 3.47
N PHE A 49 -11.49 -26.33 2.78
CA PHE A 49 -11.56 -26.34 1.31
C PHE A 49 -12.79 -25.59 0.79
N LEU A 50 -13.98 -25.83 1.37
CA LEU A 50 -15.21 -25.17 0.93
C LEU A 50 -15.16 -23.63 1.07
N PHE A 51 -14.52 -23.10 2.10
CA PHE A 51 -14.39 -21.64 2.31
C PHE A 51 -13.26 -21.02 1.50
N VAL A 52 -12.14 -21.74 1.31
CA VAL A 52 -10.98 -21.20 0.57
C VAL A 52 -11.15 -21.39 -0.94
N PHE A 53 -11.81 -22.47 -1.38
CA PHE A 53 -11.92 -22.83 -2.80
C PHE A 53 -12.57 -21.75 -3.67
N PRO A 54 -13.68 -21.08 -3.29
CA PRO A 54 -14.27 -20.04 -4.13
C PRO A 54 -13.32 -18.85 -4.36
N ALA A 55 -12.64 -18.40 -3.31
CA ALA A 55 -11.66 -17.30 -3.43
C ALA A 55 -10.45 -17.73 -4.27
N PHE A 56 -9.94 -18.94 -4.04
CA PHE A 56 -8.83 -19.52 -4.83
C PHE A 56 -9.19 -19.71 -6.30
N LEU A 57 -10.40 -20.18 -6.59
CA LEU A 57 -10.89 -20.38 -7.96
C LEU A 57 -10.99 -19.04 -8.70
N ILE A 58 -11.59 -18.01 -8.07
CA ILE A 58 -11.69 -16.66 -8.64
C ILE A 58 -10.29 -16.10 -8.90
N TYR A 59 -9.39 -16.18 -7.91
CA TYR A 59 -8.01 -15.71 -8.06
C TYR A 59 -7.28 -16.44 -9.20
N THR A 60 -7.39 -17.76 -9.25
CA THR A 60 -6.75 -18.57 -10.30
C THR A 60 -7.27 -18.18 -11.68
N LEU A 61 -8.59 -18.06 -11.84
CA LEU A 61 -9.21 -17.76 -13.13
C LEU A 61 -8.82 -16.37 -13.64
N PHE A 62 -8.92 -15.33 -12.78
CA PHE A 62 -8.71 -13.95 -13.21
C PHE A 62 -7.26 -13.49 -13.17
N VAL A 63 -6.42 -14.08 -12.32
CA VAL A 63 -5.02 -13.66 -12.19
C VAL A 63 -4.09 -14.65 -12.87
N ILE A 64 -4.06 -15.90 -12.42
CA ILE A 64 -3.08 -16.88 -12.93
C ILE A 64 -3.32 -17.18 -14.40
N VAL A 65 -4.57 -17.47 -14.79
CA VAL A 65 -4.90 -17.74 -16.20
C VAL A 65 -4.56 -16.55 -17.08
N SER A 66 -4.87 -15.32 -16.66
CA SER A 66 -4.56 -14.11 -17.44
C SER A 66 -3.05 -13.91 -17.63
N ILE A 67 -2.24 -14.18 -16.59
CA ILE A 67 -0.76 -14.11 -16.71
C ILE A 67 -0.25 -15.17 -17.69
N VAL A 68 -0.77 -16.41 -17.63
CA VAL A 68 -0.40 -17.49 -18.57
C VAL A 68 -0.79 -17.13 -20.00
N TRP A 69 -2.00 -16.57 -20.21
CA TRP A 69 -2.43 -16.10 -21.53
C TRP A 69 -1.56 -14.95 -22.05
N ALA A 70 -1.23 -13.95 -21.20
CA ALA A 70 -0.29 -12.90 -21.59
C ALA A 70 1.08 -13.50 -21.96
N GLY A 71 1.59 -14.45 -21.15
CA GLY A 71 2.81 -15.19 -21.48
C GLY A 71 2.74 -15.93 -22.82
N TYR A 72 1.61 -16.55 -23.13
CA TYR A 72 1.41 -17.20 -24.43
C TYR A 72 1.44 -16.20 -25.58
N TYR A 73 0.67 -15.09 -25.49
CA TYR A 73 0.64 -14.08 -26.55
C TYR A 73 1.94 -13.31 -26.72
N SER A 74 2.79 -13.25 -25.73
CA SER A 74 4.10 -12.57 -25.82
C SER A 74 5.04 -13.20 -26.84
N PHE A 75 4.81 -14.47 -27.27
CA PHE A 75 5.59 -15.15 -28.30
C PHE A 75 5.03 -14.96 -29.71
N PHE A 76 3.98 -14.17 -29.86
CA PHE A 76 3.35 -13.94 -31.16
C PHE A 76 3.42 -12.48 -31.55
N ASP A 77 3.50 -12.22 -32.86
CA ASP A 77 3.13 -10.94 -33.45
C ASP A 77 1.63 -10.98 -33.71
N TRP A 78 0.88 -10.19 -32.95
CA TRP A 78 -0.57 -10.18 -32.99
C TRP A 78 -1.14 -8.82 -32.63
N SER A 79 -2.05 -8.33 -33.46
CA SER A 79 -2.74 -7.05 -33.29
C SER A 79 -4.06 -7.14 -32.49
N GLY A 80 -4.43 -8.34 -31.97
CA GLY A 80 -5.70 -8.58 -31.28
C GLY A 80 -6.80 -9.03 -32.22
N VAL A 81 -6.66 -8.88 -33.53
CA VAL A 81 -7.61 -9.28 -34.56
C VAL A 81 -6.87 -9.97 -35.70
N GLY A 82 -7.48 -11.00 -36.31
CA GLY A 82 -6.88 -11.73 -37.42
C GLY A 82 -5.87 -12.80 -37.02
N GLU A 83 -5.05 -13.20 -37.99
CA GLU A 83 -4.06 -14.26 -37.81
C GLU A 83 -2.92 -13.80 -36.91
N LYS A 84 -2.43 -14.69 -36.06
CA LYS A 84 -1.28 -14.49 -35.19
C LYS A 84 -0.08 -15.25 -35.75
N ALA A 85 1.05 -14.56 -35.90
CA ALA A 85 2.30 -15.16 -36.36
C ALA A 85 3.17 -15.53 -35.15
N PHE A 86 3.62 -16.77 -35.06
CA PHE A 86 4.55 -17.17 -34.00
C PHE A 86 5.96 -16.64 -34.33
N ILE A 87 6.52 -15.78 -33.46
CA ILE A 87 7.82 -15.14 -33.64
C ILE A 87 8.83 -15.51 -32.55
N GLY A 88 8.46 -16.44 -31.63
CA GLY A 88 9.32 -16.86 -30.54
C GLY A 88 9.71 -15.73 -29.61
N LEU A 89 10.99 -15.59 -29.29
CA LEU A 89 11.50 -14.59 -28.36
C LEU A 89 11.77 -13.20 -28.99
N LYS A 90 11.40 -12.97 -30.24
CA LYS A 90 11.70 -11.73 -30.95
C LYS A 90 11.19 -10.48 -30.21
N ASN A 91 9.96 -10.51 -29.68
CA ASN A 91 9.41 -9.42 -28.88
C ASN A 91 10.31 -9.05 -27.69
N TYR A 92 10.92 -10.03 -27.02
CA TYR A 92 11.82 -9.79 -25.89
C TYR A 92 13.18 -9.25 -26.32
N VAL A 93 13.69 -9.71 -27.46
CA VAL A 93 14.95 -9.18 -28.04
C VAL A 93 14.76 -7.72 -28.47
N ASP A 94 13.68 -7.44 -29.19
CA ASP A 94 13.34 -6.09 -29.62
C ASP A 94 13.14 -5.16 -28.40
N LEU A 95 12.47 -5.64 -27.35
CA LEU A 95 12.22 -4.89 -26.11
C LEU A 95 13.52 -4.53 -25.36
N LEU A 96 14.46 -5.48 -25.24
CA LEU A 96 15.68 -5.29 -24.45
C LEU A 96 16.82 -4.65 -25.22
N ALA A 97 16.96 -4.95 -26.52
CA ALA A 97 18.07 -4.51 -27.34
C ALA A 97 17.72 -3.36 -28.28
N GLY A 98 16.45 -3.27 -28.72
CA GLY A 98 16.03 -2.32 -29.77
C GLY A 98 15.14 -1.17 -29.30
N ASP A 99 14.63 -1.22 -28.06
CA ASP A 99 13.64 -0.24 -27.59
C ASP A 99 14.20 0.71 -26.53
N ASP A 100 14.69 1.86 -27.00
CA ASP A 100 15.21 2.91 -26.11
C ASP A 100 14.11 3.54 -25.22
N ILE A 101 12.85 3.55 -25.71
CA ILE A 101 11.72 4.06 -24.92
C ILE A 101 11.47 3.13 -23.74
N PHE A 102 11.44 1.82 -23.96
CA PHE A 102 11.28 0.86 -22.86
C PHE A 102 12.40 0.99 -21.82
N ARG A 103 13.64 1.13 -22.27
CA ARG A 103 14.78 1.34 -21.35
C ARG A 103 14.61 2.60 -20.50
N SER A 104 14.14 3.68 -21.11
CA SER A 104 13.81 4.93 -20.40
C SER A 104 12.67 4.72 -19.40
N THR A 105 11.62 3.97 -19.75
CA THR A 105 10.50 3.71 -18.85
C THR A 105 10.90 2.88 -17.63
N VAL A 106 11.83 1.94 -17.78
CA VAL A 106 12.42 1.20 -16.66
C VAL A 106 13.11 2.16 -15.70
N TRP A 107 13.95 3.07 -16.23
CA TRP A 107 14.63 4.08 -15.42
C TRP A 107 13.63 5.02 -14.72
N HIS A 108 12.64 5.54 -15.45
CA HIS A 108 11.60 6.39 -14.89
C HIS A 108 10.82 5.68 -13.76
N THR A 109 10.50 4.40 -13.95
CA THR A 109 9.79 3.61 -12.93
C THR A 109 10.66 3.41 -11.69
N ILE A 110 11.97 3.22 -11.81
CA ILE A 110 12.89 3.13 -10.67
C ILE A 110 12.92 4.46 -9.90
N VAL A 111 13.12 5.58 -10.60
CA VAL A 111 13.12 6.92 -9.97
C VAL A 111 11.79 7.21 -9.29
N TYR A 112 10.69 6.93 -9.98
CA TYR A 112 9.34 7.06 -9.45
C TYR A 112 9.13 6.27 -8.17
N THR A 113 9.57 5.01 -8.15
CA THR A 113 9.49 4.12 -6.99
C THR A 113 10.31 4.65 -5.80
N ILE A 114 11.53 5.12 -6.05
CA ILE A 114 12.37 5.71 -5.00
C ILE A 114 11.68 6.92 -4.37
N ILE A 115 11.11 7.82 -5.16
CA ILE A 115 10.39 9.00 -4.66
C ILE A 115 9.18 8.57 -3.82
N ASN A 116 8.41 7.61 -4.28
CA ASN A 116 7.26 7.10 -3.54
C ASN A 116 7.65 6.44 -2.21
N VAL A 117 8.74 5.66 -2.18
CA VAL A 117 9.28 5.09 -0.94
C VAL A 117 9.68 6.21 0.03
N LEU A 118 10.37 7.25 -0.46
CA LEU A 118 10.76 8.39 0.38
C LEU A 118 9.54 9.13 0.95
N ILE A 119 8.54 9.41 0.14
CA ILE A 119 7.35 10.15 0.60
C ILE A 119 6.46 9.28 1.49
N GLN A 120 6.14 8.07 1.07
CA GLN A 120 5.14 7.23 1.74
C GLN A 120 5.71 6.54 2.97
N VAL A 121 6.92 5.98 2.91
CA VAL A 121 7.52 5.27 4.04
C VAL A 121 8.15 6.26 5.02
N PHE A 122 9.13 7.04 4.56
CA PHE A 122 9.83 7.97 5.46
C PHE A 122 8.94 9.16 5.87
N GLY A 123 8.20 9.74 4.92
CA GLY A 123 7.21 10.78 5.22
C GLY A 123 6.11 10.25 6.13
N GLY A 124 5.53 9.10 5.83
CA GLY A 124 4.50 8.46 6.67
C GLY A 124 4.99 8.18 8.09
N LEU A 125 6.21 7.64 8.25
CA LEU A 125 6.82 7.42 9.57
C LEU A 125 7.06 8.74 10.32
N LEU A 126 7.58 9.75 9.66
CA LEU A 126 7.78 11.08 10.24
C LEU A 126 6.46 11.67 10.75
N PHE A 127 5.41 11.66 9.92
CA PHE A 127 4.09 12.16 10.32
C PHE A 127 3.45 11.30 11.43
N ALA A 128 3.69 9.99 11.47
CA ALA A 128 3.26 9.12 12.55
C ALA A 128 3.92 9.47 13.89
N ILE A 129 5.24 9.74 13.88
CA ILE A 129 5.98 10.20 15.06
C ILE A 129 5.48 11.58 15.53
N LEU A 130 5.24 12.51 14.62
CA LEU A 130 4.68 13.82 14.97
C LEU A 130 3.28 13.69 15.56
N LEU A 131 2.43 12.85 14.96
CA LEU A 131 1.06 12.60 15.41
C LEU A 131 1.02 11.94 16.80
N SER A 132 1.97 11.05 17.11
CA SER A 132 2.04 10.38 18.43
C SER A 132 2.31 11.35 19.57
N ARG A 133 2.90 12.50 19.30
CA ARG A 133 3.16 13.58 20.29
C ARG A 133 1.97 14.52 20.49
N VAL A 134 1.00 14.51 19.61
CA VAL A 134 -0.18 15.39 19.69
C VAL A 134 -1.17 14.81 20.71
N LYS A 135 -1.44 15.57 21.78
CA LYS A 135 -2.39 15.17 22.85
C LYS A 135 -3.84 15.54 22.53
N LYS A 136 -4.07 16.74 21.94
CA LYS A 136 -5.42 17.24 21.61
C LYS A 136 -5.60 17.34 20.11
N GLY A 137 -6.76 16.93 19.58
CA GLY A 137 -7.05 16.99 18.14
C GLY A 137 -6.38 15.91 17.28
N ARG A 138 -5.76 14.91 17.89
CA ARG A 138 -5.06 13.82 17.19
C ARG A 138 -5.95 13.09 16.18
N VAL A 139 -7.17 12.73 16.57
CA VAL A 139 -8.13 12.03 15.70
C VAL A 139 -8.48 12.90 14.48
N THR A 140 -8.70 14.19 14.68
CA THR A 140 -8.99 15.14 13.59
C THR A 140 -7.83 15.24 12.62
N LEU A 141 -6.59 15.36 13.11
CA LEU A 141 -5.39 15.40 12.25
C LEU A 141 -5.22 14.08 11.49
N GLN A 142 -5.39 12.93 12.16
CA GLN A 142 -5.34 11.61 11.53
C GLN A 142 -6.36 11.52 10.39
N THR A 143 -7.60 11.94 10.63
CA THR A 143 -8.66 11.95 9.62
C THR A 143 -8.30 12.86 8.45
N LEU A 144 -7.83 14.09 8.71
CA LEU A 144 -7.45 15.05 7.65
C LEU A 144 -6.35 14.50 6.73
N TYR A 145 -5.31 13.88 7.29
CA TYR A 145 -4.25 13.26 6.49
C TYR A 145 -4.72 12.00 5.74
N TYR A 146 -5.76 11.33 6.25
CA TYR A 146 -6.31 10.13 5.60
C TYR A 146 -7.32 10.46 4.49
N VAL A 147 -7.93 11.65 4.48
CA VAL A 147 -8.91 12.07 3.47
C VAL A 147 -8.43 11.85 2.02
N PRO A 148 -7.19 12.23 1.62
CA PRO A 148 -6.73 12.00 0.25
C PRO A 148 -6.74 10.52 -0.18
N VAL A 149 -6.55 9.60 0.74
CA VAL A 149 -6.57 8.15 0.47
C VAL A 149 -7.94 7.67 0.00
N VAL A 150 -9.00 8.22 0.61
CA VAL A 150 -10.40 7.84 0.34
C VAL A 150 -10.90 8.43 -0.98
N ILE A 151 -10.35 9.57 -1.38
CA ILE A 151 -10.73 10.23 -2.64
C ILE A 151 -10.22 9.40 -3.84
N SER A 152 -11.06 9.29 -4.87
CA SER A 152 -10.69 8.61 -6.13
C SER A 152 -9.40 9.20 -6.73
N SER A 153 -8.54 8.35 -7.29
CA SER A 153 -7.30 8.78 -7.97
C SER A 153 -7.60 9.75 -9.12
N VAL A 154 -8.70 9.55 -9.84
CA VAL A 154 -9.14 10.45 -10.91
C VAL A 154 -9.43 11.84 -10.36
N ALA A 155 -10.17 11.93 -9.25
CA ALA A 155 -10.50 13.21 -8.62
C ALA A 155 -9.24 13.92 -8.10
N ILE A 156 -8.33 13.21 -7.45
CA ILE A 156 -7.04 13.76 -7.02
C ILE A 156 -6.25 14.30 -8.21
N CYS A 157 -6.12 13.53 -9.30
CA CYS A 157 -5.43 13.98 -10.50
C CYS A 157 -6.08 15.21 -11.11
N GLN A 158 -7.41 15.30 -11.15
CA GLN A 158 -8.12 16.49 -11.64
C GLN A 158 -7.88 17.72 -10.76
N ILE A 159 -7.89 17.56 -9.42
CA ILE A 159 -7.58 18.64 -8.48
C ILE A 159 -6.16 19.14 -8.74
N PHE A 160 -5.17 18.25 -8.76
CA PHE A 160 -3.78 18.63 -9.02
C PHE A 160 -3.57 19.23 -10.41
N SER A 161 -4.24 18.72 -11.45
CA SER A 161 -4.20 19.29 -12.78
C SER A 161 -4.68 20.76 -12.80
N LYS A 162 -5.71 21.11 -12.00
CA LYS A 162 -6.18 22.49 -11.85
C LYS A 162 -5.27 23.33 -10.97
N LEU A 163 -4.74 22.79 -9.88
CA LEU A 163 -3.82 23.49 -9.00
C LEU A 163 -2.50 23.86 -9.70
N LEU A 164 -2.03 22.99 -10.59
CA LEU A 164 -0.76 23.09 -11.32
C LEU A 164 -0.92 23.71 -12.72
N SER A 165 -2.13 24.10 -13.13
CA SER A 165 -2.41 24.57 -14.49
C SER A 165 -1.65 25.85 -14.83
N VAL A 166 -1.36 26.02 -16.12
CA VAL A 166 -0.74 27.22 -16.70
C VAL A 166 -1.80 28.20 -17.17
N THR A 167 -2.84 27.67 -17.83
CA THR A 167 -3.94 28.47 -18.39
C THR A 167 -5.30 27.85 -18.10
N PRO A 168 -6.16 28.46 -17.28
CA PRO A 168 -5.88 29.62 -16.42
C PRO A 168 -4.84 29.28 -15.34
N THR A 169 -4.11 30.31 -14.85
CA THR A 169 -3.03 30.12 -13.89
C THR A 169 -3.55 29.47 -12.61
N GLY A 170 -3.02 28.30 -12.28
CA GLY A 170 -3.40 27.53 -11.10
C GLY A 170 -2.88 28.16 -9.80
N VAL A 171 -3.49 27.74 -8.68
CA VAL A 171 -3.19 28.31 -7.34
C VAL A 171 -1.70 28.21 -6.97
N VAL A 172 -1.03 27.10 -7.34
CA VAL A 172 0.40 26.93 -7.04
C VAL A 172 1.24 27.98 -7.76
N ASN A 173 0.99 28.22 -9.03
CA ASN A 173 1.69 29.26 -9.80
C ASN A 173 1.34 30.66 -9.31
N GLN A 174 0.11 30.92 -8.88
CA GLN A 174 -0.27 32.20 -8.28
C GLN A 174 0.48 32.45 -6.96
N LEU A 175 0.56 31.45 -6.08
CA LEU A 175 1.31 31.57 -4.83
C LEU A 175 2.80 31.81 -5.08
N LEU A 176 3.40 31.09 -6.03
CA LEU A 176 4.82 31.31 -6.39
C LEU A 176 5.08 32.72 -6.93
N SER A 177 4.17 33.28 -7.70
CA SER A 177 4.30 34.66 -8.22
C SER A 177 4.19 35.72 -7.14
N LEU A 178 3.51 35.43 -6.01
CA LEU A 178 3.47 36.34 -4.85
C LEU A 178 4.83 36.42 -4.14
N PHE A 179 5.59 35.32 -4.08
CA PHE A 179 6.91 35.30 -3.46
C PHE A 179 8.00 35.86 -4.38
N ASN A 180 7.88 35.64 -5.67
CA ASN A 180 8.82 36.18 -6.66
C ASN A 180 8.10 36.45 -7.99
N PRO A 181 7.71 37.73 -8.26
CA PRO A 181 7.03 38.13 -9.49
C PRO A 181 7.85 37.89 -10.77
N ALA A 182 9.16 37.73 -10.66
CA ALA A 182 10.03 37.43 -11.80
C ALA A 182 10.04 35.94 -12.20
N LEU A 183 9.46 35.06 -11.39
CA LEU A 183 9.32 33.64 -11.73
C LEU A 183 8.28 33.50 -12.85
N LYS A 184 8.74 32.95 -13.98
CA LYS A 184 7.82 32.54 -15.06
C LYS A 184 6.85 31.49 -14.52
N VAL A 185 5.64 31.46 -15.07
CA VAL A 185 4.66 30.42 -14.80
C VAL A 185 5.29 29.08 -15.09
N MET A 186 5.34 28.19 -14.09
CA MET A 186 6.00 26.89 -14.21
C MET A 186 5.06 25.89 -14.84
N GLU A 187 5.52 25.22 -15.87
CA GLU A 187 4.80 24.15 -16.57
C GLU A 187 5.05 22.79 -15.89
N TRP A 188 4.35 22.55 -14.78
CA TRP A 188 4.56 21.41 -13.89
C TRP A 188 4.40 20.06 -14.60
N THR A 189 3.39 19.91 -15.42
CA THR A 189 3.05 18.64 -16.09
C THR A 189 3.55 18.58 -17.54
N SER A 190 3.84 19.74 -18.14
CA SER A 190 4.28 19.85 -19.55
C SER A 190 5.78 20.03 -19.70
N ASN A 191 6.54 20.15 -18.60
CA ASN A 191 7.98 20.24 -18.62
C ASN A 191 8.61 18.83 -18.48
N PRO A 192 9.40 18.35 -19.49
CA PRO A 192 10.00 17.02 -19.45
C PRO A 192 10.87 16.76 -18.23
N SER A 193 11.55 17.81 -17.71
CA SER A 193 12.48 17.64 -16.59
C SER A 193 11.83 17.41 -15.24
N ILE A 194 10.54 17.77 -15.08
CA ILE A 194 9.86 17.73 -13.77
C ILE A 194 8.57 16.91 -13.75
N SER A 195 8.00 16.60 -14.92
CA SER A 195 6.70 15.91 -15.01
C SER A 195 6.67 14.57 -14.27
N LEU A 196 7.76 13.78 -14.32
CA LEU A 196 7.90 12.52 -13.58
C LEU A 196 7.85 12.74 -12.06
N TYR A 197 8.57 13.74 -11.56
CA TYR A 197 8.63 14.05 -10.14
C TYR A 197 7.29 14.56 -9.62
N VAL A 198 6.57 15.34 -10.42
CA VAL A 198 5.23 15.83 -10.09
C VAL A 198 4.23 14.67 -9.99
N THR A 199 4.23 13.75 -10.95
CA THR A 199 3.35 12.58 -10.91
C THR A 199 3.65 11.68 -9.71
N ALA A 200 4.93 11.45 -9.41
CA ALA A 200 5.36 10.69 -8.24
C ALA A 200 4.96 11.38 -6.92
N PHE A 201 5.09 12.70 -6.84
CA PHE A 201 4.68 13.47 -5.67
C PHE A 201 3.17 13.37 -5.42
N VAL A 202 2.35 13.46 -6.46
CA VAL A 202 0.87 13.39 -6.33
C VAL A 202 0.44 12.02 -5.81
N GLU A 203 1.03 10.93 -6.31
CA GLU A 203 0.79 9.59 -5.78
C GLU A 203 1.28 9.48 -4.34
N GLY A 204 2.52 9.91 -4.07
CA GLY A 204 3.09 9.90 -2.73
C GLY A 204 2.24 10.65 -1.72
N TYR A 205 1.77 11.85 -2.07
CA TYR A 205 0.86 12.65 -1.26
C TYR A 205 -0.45 11.92 -0.97
N LYS A 206 -1.06 11.31 -1.99
CA LYS A 206 -2.32 10.57 -1.81
C LYS A 206 -2.20 9.46 -0.77
N TYR A 207 -1.14 8.66 -0.85
CA TYR A 207 -0.99 7.49 0.01
C TYR A 207 -0.22 7.74 1.31
N LEU A 208 0.37 8.91 1.50
CA LEU A 208 1.13 9.27 2.71
C LEU A 208 0.31 9.06 4.00
N GLY A 209 -0.97 9.46 3.98
CA GLY A 209 -1.86 9.31 5.12
C GLY A 209 -2.15 7.86 5.50
N LEU A 210 -2.20 6.94 4.53
CA LEU A 210 -2.36 5.51 4.78
C LEU A 210 -1.19 4.96 5.59
N TYR A 211 0.04 5.21 5.11
CA TYR A 211 1.24 4.73 5.79
C TYR A 211 1.49 5.42 7.13
N MET A 212 1.14 6.71 7.24
CA MET A 212 1.14 7.41 8.52
C MET A 212 0.25 6.69 9.56
N VAL A 213 -0.97 6.29 9.19
CA VAL A 213 -1.89 5.58 10.10
C VAL A 213 -1.35 4.22 10.50
N ILE A 214 -0.79 3.46 9.55
CA ILE A 214 -0.21 2.14 9.82
C ILE A 214 0.98 2.27 10.80
N PHE A 215 1.91 3.19 10.53
CA PHE A 215 3.06 3.41 11.42
C PHE A 215 2.64 3.98 12.77
N TYR A 216 1.63 4.85 12.80
CA TYR A 216 1.09 5.34 14.05
C TYR A 216 0.51 4.19 14.90
N ALA A 217 -0.27 3.28 14.31
CA ALA A 217 -0.80 2.12 15.01
C ALA A 217 0.32 1.21 15.54
N ALA A 218 1.39 1.02 14.76
CA ALA A 218 2.54 0.26 15.19
C ALA A 218 3.29 0.94 16.37
N LEU A 219 3.45 2.27 16.32
CA LEU A 219 4.12 3.04 17.38
C LEU A 219 3.38 3.02 18.72
N ILE A 220 2.05 3.06 18.72
CA ILE A 220 1.26 2.97 19.95
C ILE A 220 1.14 1.53 20.47
N GLY A 221 1.47 0.53 19.65
CA GLY A 221 1.55 -0.87 20.05
C GLY A 221 2.85 -1.24 20.77
N VAL A 222 3.83 -0.33 20.82
CA VAL A 222 5.07 -0.53 21.59
C VAL A 222 4.76 -0.42 23.09
N PRO A 223 5.15 -1.40 23.94
CA PRO A 223 4.95 -1.31 25.37
C PRO A 223 5.56 -0.04 25.98
N ASP A 224 4.78 0.67 26.79
CA ASP A 224 5.22 1.95 27.40
C ASP A 224 6.42 1.76 28.32
N GLU A 225 6.55 0.59 28.96
CA GLU A 225 7.68 0.24 29.85
C GLU A 225 9.03 0.37 29.16
N LEU A 226 9.12 0.04 27.87
CA LEU A 226 10.37 0.16 27.10
C LEU A 226 10.76 1.62 26.89
N GLY A 227 9.79 2.50 26.68
CA GLY A 227 10.01 3.94 26.52
C GLY A 227 10.41 4.58 27.85
N GLU A 228 9.70 4.24 28.95
CA GLU A 228 9.99 4.73 30.28
C GLU A 228 11.36 4.32 30.78
N ALA A 229 11.77 3.05 30.57
CA ALA A 229 13.11 2.56 30.89
C ALA A 229 14.20 3.38 30.19
N ALA A 230 14.05 3.65 28.90
CA ALA A 230 15.01 4.46 28.16
C ALA A 230 15.11 5.89 28.70
N LEU A 231 13.99 6.50 29.11
CA LEU A 231 13.98 7.84 29.71
C LEU A 231 14.65 7.85 31.10
N ILE A 232 14.49 6.79 31.90
CA ILE A 232 15.16 6.63 33.20
C ILE A 232 16.68 6.50 32.99
N ASP A 233 17.11 5.80 31.93
CA ASP A 233 18.53 5.67 31.54
C ASP A 233 19.10 6.99 30.94
N GLY A 234 18.33 8.06 30.90
CA GLY A 234 18.75 9.40 30.47
C GLY A 234 18.64 9.67 28.98
N ALA A 235 17.94 8.81 28.23
CA ALA A 235 17.67 9.08 26.82
C ALA A 235 16.73 10.27 26.64
N SER A 236 17.00 11.08 25.62
CA SER A 236 16.04 12.12 25.19
C SER A 236 14.85 11.46 24.47
N HIS A 237 13.71 12.15 24.38
CA HIS A 237 12.55 11.67 23.63
C HIS A 237 12.87 11.33 22.16
N PHE A 238 13.81 12.02 21.52
CA PHE A 238 14.23 11.69 20.16
C PHE A 238 15.01 10.37 20.14
N GLN A 239 15.88 10.13 21.10
CA GLN A 239 16.63 8.89 21.26
C GLN A 239 15.71 7.71 21.60
N GLU A 240 14.68 7.91 22.42
CA GLU A 240 13.62 6.92 22.67
C GLU A 240 12.99 6.42 21.37
N TYR A 241 12.60 7.35 20.46
CA TYR A 241 12.06 6.93 19.17
C TYR A 241 13.10 6.21 18.31
N LEU A 242 14.31 6.76 18.19
CA LEU A 242 15.32 6.26 17.27
C LEU A 242 15.89 4.90 17.69
N TYR A 243 16.14 4.72 19.01
CA TYR A 243 16.83 3.52 19.51
C TYR A 243 15.91 2.47 20.14
N VAL A 244 14.65 2.82 20.46
CA VAL A 244 13.70 1.87 21.06
C VAL A 244 12.51 1.65 20.15
N LYS A 245 11.72 2.67 19.83
CA LYS A 245 10.46 2.50 19.10
C LYS A 245 10.64 2.12 17.64
N ILE A 246 11.53 2.79 16.91
CA ILE A 246 11.79 2.47 15.49
C ILE A 246 12.35 1.07 15.29
N PRO A 247 13.38 0.61 16.05
CA PRO A 247 13.82 -0.77 15.97
C PRO A 247 12.76 -1.80 16.32
N TYR A 248 11.89 -1.51 17.30
CA TYR A 248 10.78 -2.39 17.68
C TYR A 248 9.78 -2.59 16.53
N ILE A 249 9.44 -1.52 15.82
CA ILE A 249 8.49 -1.58 14.69
C ILE A 249 9.18 -1.89 13.34
N LYS A 250 10.48 -2.21 13.33
CA LYS A 250 11.24 -2.50 12.10
C LYS A 250 10.54 -3.51 11.17
N PRO A 251 9.95 -4.63 11.66
CA PRO A 251 9.23 -5.55 10.78
C PRO A 251 8.07 -4.86 10.04
N VAL A 252 7.33 -3.97 10.71
CA VAL A 252 6.24 -3.20 10.10
C VAL A 252 6.77 -2.23 9.04
N ILE A 253 7.92 -1.59 9.29
CA ILE A 253 8.56 -0.69 8.32
C ILE A 253 8.98 -1.47 7.07
N ILE A 254 9.59 -2.64 7.24
CA ILE A 254 10.03 -3.51 6.13
C ILE A 254 8.84 -3.97 5.32
N ALA A 255 7.79 -4.47 5.95
CA ALA A 255 6.56 -4.91 5.26
C ALA A 255 5.92 -3.79 4.45
N ASN A 256 5.80 -2.58 5.02
CA ASN A 256 5.26 -1.42 4.31
C ASN A 256 6.18 -0.95 3.17
N CYS A 257 7.49 -0.99 3.36
CA CYS A 257 8.44 -0.69 2.29
C CYS A 257 8.26 -1.64 1.10
N LEU A 258 8.08 -2.95 1.34
CA LEU A 258 7.79 -3.93 0.30
C LEU A 258 6.45 -3.64 -0.42
N LEU A 259 5.41 -3.23 0.32
CA LEU A 259 4.12 -2.86 -0.27
C LEU A 259 4.25 -1.63 -1.17
N VAL A 260 4.96 -0.58 -0.74
CA VAL A 260 5.20 0.63 -1.54
C VAL A 260 6.03 0.31 -2.77
N LEU A 261 7.11 -0.46 -2.64
CA LEU A 261 7.94 -0.91 -3.76
C LEU A 261 7.10 -1.59 -4.84
N ASN A 262 6.33 -2.62 -4.46
CA ASN A 262 5.49 -3.35 -5.41
C ASN A 262 4.34 -2.50 -5.99
N GLY A 263 3.76 -1.60 -5.19
CA GLY A 263 2.72 -0.67 -5.64
C GLY A 263 3.24 0.30 -6.68
N SER A 264 4.37 0.95 -6.41
CA SER A 264 4.96 1.97 -7.29
C SER A 264 5.54 1.39 -8.59
N LEU A 265 6.11 0.16 -8.55
CA LEU A 265 6.58 -0.52 -9.76
C LEU A 265 5.44 -0.84 -10.73
N ARG A 266 4.21 -0.96 -10.24
CA ARG A 266 3.00 -1.23 -11.03
C ARG A 266 2.09 -0.01 -11.15
N SER A 267 2.56 1.18 -10.73
CA SER A 267 1.77 2.40 -10.84
C SER A 267 1.46 2.73 -12.30
N PHE A 268 0.19 3.05 -12.54
CA PHE A 268 -0.33 3.40 -13.87
C PHE A 268 -1.10 4.72 -13.81
N GLU A 269 -2.01 4.84 -12.84
CA GLU A 269 -3.08 5.83 -12.83
C GLU A 269 -2.55 7.26 -12.86
N PHE A 270 -1.57 7.59 -12.02
CA PHE A 270 -1.09 8.98 -11.86
C PHE A 270 -0.33 9.48 -13.07
N SER A 271 0.58 8.67 -13.63
CA SER A 271 1.29 9.02 -14.85
C SER A 271 0.32 9.13 -16.03
N TYR A 272 -0.64 8.19 -16.15
CA TYR A 272 -1.62 8.22 -17.24
C TYR A 272 -2.61 9.40 -17.13
N LEU A 273 -3.17 9.65 -15.94
CA LEU A 273 -4.22 10.67 -15.75
C LEU A 273 -3.69 12.10 -15.73
N LEU A 274 -2.45 12.34 -15.27
CA LEU A 274 -1.88 13.69 -15.19
C LEU A 274 -1.16 14.12 -16.47
N THR A 275 -0.44 13.21 -17.10
CA THR A 275 0.50 13.55 -18.19
C THR A 275 0.37 12.66 -19.42
N HIS A 276 -0.42 11.56 -19.37
CA HIS A 276 -0.44 10.51 -20.38
C HIS A 276 0.96 9.98 -20.74
N GLY A 277 1.88 9.93 -19.74
CA GLY A 277 3.28 9.54 -19.93
C GLY A 277 4.16 10.62 -20.57
N GLY A 278 3.59 11.81 -20.88
CA GLY A 278 4.29 12.91 -21.55
C GLY A 278 4.97 13.91 -20.60
N PRO A 279 5.53 14.99 -21.16
CA PRO A 279 5.76 15.22 -22.58
C PRO A 279 6.91 14.35 -23.13
N GLY A 280 6.82 13.92 -24.41
CA GLY A 280 7.89 13.17 -25.04
C GLY A 280 8.36 11.90 -24.30
N ASN A 281 7.46 11.17 -23.65
CA ASN A 281 7.70 10.00 -22.79
C ASN A 281 8.48 10.30 -21.47
N ALA A 282 8.61 11.57 -21.07
CA ALA A 282 9.41 11.94 -19.89
C ALA A 282 8.84 11.45 -18.55
N SER A 283 7.52 11.21 -18.46
CA SER A 283 6.87 10.60 -17.31
C SER A 283 6.26 9.24 -17.61
N GLU A 284 6.69 8.61 -18.72
CA GLU A 284 6.25 7.28 -19.10
C GLU A 284 6.80 6.23 -18.12
N LEU A 285 5.91 5.40 -17.57
CA LEU A 285 6.24 4.26 -16.74
C LEU A 285 6.09 2.97 -17.55
N MET A 286 6.67 1.87 -17.07
CA MET A 286 6.55 0.56 -17.74
C MET A 286 5.09 0.18 -18.00
N THR A 287 4.20 0.47 -17.06
CA THR A 287 2.76 0.16 -17.14
C THR A 287 2.01 1.03 -18.13
N THR A 288 2.32 2.33 -18.21
CA THR A 288 1.74 3.24 -19.22
C THR A 288 2.24 2.90 -20.61
N TYR A 289 3.51 2.53 -20.74
CA TYR A 289 4.09 2.04 -21.98
C TYR A 289 3.43 0.74 -22.46
N MET A 290 3.28 -0.24 -21.56
CA MET A 290 2.53 -1.47 -21.83
C MET A 290 1.14 -1.17 -22.37
N TYR A 291 0.41 -0.27 -21.71
CA TYR A 291 -0.93 0.12 -22.12
C TYR A 291 -0.96 0.74 -23.52
N LYS A 292 -0.04 1.66 -23.80
CA LYS A 292 0.08 2.28 -25.14
C LYS A 292 0.38 1.26 -26.22
N GLN A 293 1.31 0.33 -25.99
CA GLN A 293 1.64 -0.70 -26.96
C GLN A 293 0.48 -1.66 -27.22
N ALA A 294 -0.15 -2.15 -26.15
CA ALA A 294 -1.26 -3.09 -26.28
C ALA A 294 -2.51 -2.46 -26.88
N PHE A 295 -2.96 -1.31 -26.35
CA PHE A 295 -4.30 -0.79 -26.63
C PHE A 295 -4.32 0.41 -27.57
N THR A 296 -3.28 1.23 -27.60
CA THR A 296 -3.22 2.39 -28.50
C THR A 296 -2.56 2.01 -29.83
N SER A 297 -1.44 1.29 -29.78
CA SER A 297 -0.70 0.84 -30.97
C SER A 297 -1.20 -0.50 -31.52
N MET A 298 -2.17 -1.13 -30.85
CA MET A 298 -2.75 -2.45 -31.21
C MET A 298 -1.68 -3.55 -31.39
N LYS A 299 -0.57 -3.48 -30.68
CA LYS A 299 0.49 -4.49 -30.67
C LYS A 299 0.33 -5.39 -29.44
N TYR A 300 -0.71 -6.22 -29.44
CA TYR A 300 -1.05 -7.04 -28.24
C TYR A 300 0.05 -8.02 -27.86
N GLY A 301 0.70 -8.65 -28.84
CA GLY A 301 1.82 -9.55 -28.59
C GLY A 301 2.99 -8.85 -27.92
N TYR A 302 3.38 -7.69 -28.43
CA TYR A 302 4.44 -6.87 -27.86
C TYR A 302 4.05 -6.29 -26.49
N GLY A 303 2.84 -5.75 -26.34
CA GLY A 303 2.33 -5.30 -25.05
C GLY A 303 2.29 -6.40 -23.99
N SER A 304 1.98 -7.65 -24.40
CA SER A 304 2.04 -8.82 -23.53
C SER A 304 3.46 -9.14 -23.06
N SER A 305 4.47 -8.99 -23.94
CA SER A 305 5.88 -9.17 -23.53
C SER A 305 6.32 -8.11 -22.52
N VAL A 306 5.88 -6.86 -22.67
CA VAL A 306 6.12 -5.79 -21.67
C VAL A 306 5.45 -6.16 -20.33
N ALA A 307 4.20 -6.67 -20.36
CA ALA A 307 3.49 -7.08 -19.14
C ALA A 307 4.25 -8.20 -18.38
N ILE A 308 4.74 -9.21 -19.10
CA ILE A 308 5.55 -10.29 -18.50
C ILE A 308 6.86 -9.74 -17.93
N MET A 309 7.52 -8.81 -18.62
CA MET A 309 8.74 -8.16 -18.08
C MET A 309 8.46 -7.39 -16.79
N ILE A 310 7.33 -6.69 -16.68
CA ILE A 310 6.92 -6.02 -15.43
C ILE A 310 6.77 -7.05 -14.30
N VAL A 311 6.10 -8.18 -14.56
CA VAL A 311 5.94 -9.25 -13.58
C VAL A 311 7.31 -9.78 -13.11
N ILE A 312 8.23 -10.04 -14.05
CA ILE A 312 9.58 -10.52 -13.74
C ILE A 312 10.34 -9.49 -12.89
N ILE A 313 10.32 -8.21 -13.28
CA ILE A 313 10.99 -7.14 -12.53
C ILE A 313 10.42 -7.02 -11.12
N CYS A 314 9.10 -7.00 -10.95
CA CYS A 314 8.45 -6.96 -9.62
C CYS A 314 8.86 -8.16 -8.76
N MET A 315 8.91 -9.37 -9.35
CA MET A 315 9.30 -10.57 -8.66
C MET A 315 10.78 -10.53 -8.23
N VAL A 316 11.67 -10.12 -9.12
CA VAL A 316 13.10 -9.98 -8.82
C VAL A 316 13.33 -8.94 -7.72
N VAL A 317 12.72 -7.76 -7.85
CA VAL A 317 12.86 -6.69 -6.84
C VAL A 317 12.31 -7.16 -5.49
N GLY A 318 11.16 -7.82 -5.46
CA GLY A 318 10.58 -8.37 -4.23
C GLY A 318 11.47 -9.43 -3.56
N LEU A 319 12.03 -10.36 -4.35
CA LEU A 319 12.94 -11.40 -3.85
C LEU A 319 14.27 -10.82 -3.34
N VAL A 320 14.84 -9.87 -4.09
CA VAL A 320 16.08 -9.17 -3.69
C VAL A 320 15.86 -8.40 -2.40
N PHE A 321 14.75 -7.65 -2.31
CA PHE A 321 14.40 -6.90 -1.11
C PHE A 321 14.24 -7.84 0.11
N ARG A 322 13.48 -8.94 -0.02
CA ARG A 322 13.32 -9.95 1.04
C ARG A 322 14.66 -10.54 1.50
N LYS A 323 15.56 -10.83 0.57
CA LYS A 323 16.90 -11.35 0.89
C LYS A 323 17.75 -10.33 1.65
N ILE A 324 17.67 -9.04 1.28
CA ILE A 324 18.42 -7.96 1.94
C ILE A 324 17.90 -7.72 3.37
N THR A 325 16.58 -7.80 3.57
CA THR A 325 15.95 -7.52 4.88
C THR A 325 16.01 -8.67 5.85
N GLY A 326 16.42 -9.86 5.42
CA GLY A 326 16.62 -11.03 6.28
C GLY A 326 15.33 -11.78 6.66
N GLU A 327 14.16 -11.40 6.13
CA GLU A 327 12.86 -12.04 6.42
C GLU A 327 12.75 -13.50 5.92
N GLY A 328 13.80 -14.08 5.38
CA GLY A 328 13.82 -15.47 4.89
C GLY A 328 14.58 -16.45 5.78
N ALA A 329 15.08 -16.02 6.94
CA ALA A 329 15.95 -16.83 7.82
C ALA A 329 15.27 -17.30 9.12
N GLU A 330 14.00 -16.98 9.33
CA GLU A 330 13.26 -17.32 10.56
C GLU A 330 12.06 -18.27 10.30
N GLU A 331 12.15 -19.17 9.31
CA GLU A 331 11.23 -20.33 9.19
C GLU A 331 11.99 -21.64 9.42
#